data_f2f5cfa99a3c2d4d4a635b333a0e2e8e
#
_entry.id   f2f5cfa99a3c2d4d4a635b333a0e2e8e
#
_cell.length_a   1.000
_cell.length_b   1.000
_cell.length_c   1.000
_cell.angle_alpha   90.00
_cell.angle_beta   90.00
_cell.angle_gamma   90.00
#
_symmetry.space_group_name_H-M   'P 1'
#
loop_
_entity.id
_entity.type
_entity.pdbx_description
1 polymer ?
#
loop_
_entity_poly.entity_id
_entity_poly.type
_entity_poly.pdbx_seq_one_letter_code
_entity_poly.pdbx_strand_id
1 'polypeptide(L)'
;YKMVEWNETLDLEEFYQEAERRGHRNNSNQKSMIDCFKNEDKWNAWILYKHEKAIGSVVAHTFPEMNGYRILARTCVLDGVRDGKGLGTGRRYIVEHQNLTSQYFVPTCIEWCGVDSDMYVTSNNEEAGSQRLVNKIYFPLLEKQGEFSKVKEINYRNTEQIVWKLNAHKFLENLRKYPCIK
;
A
#
# COMPACT_ATOMS: atom_id res chain seq x y z
N TYR A 1 5.63 -0.71 16.54
CA TYR A 1 4.82 -0.19 15.43
C TYR A 1 3.35 -0.07 15.83
N LYS A 2 2.68 0.97 15.37
CA LYS A 2 1.26 1.21 15.65
C LYS A 2 0.57 1.81 14.42
N MET A 3 -0.58 1.24 14.02
CA MET A 3 -1.47 1.86 13.03
C MET A 3 -2.42 2.82 13.74
N VAL A 4 -2.54 4.02 13.20
CA VAL A 4 -3.45 5.08 13.70
C VAL A 4 -4.32 5.53 12.54
N GLU A 5 -5.62 5.61 12.75
CA GLU A 5 -6.55 6.15 11.77
C GLU A 5 -6.23 7.62 11.50
N TRP A 6 -6.15 7.97 10.22
CA TRP A 6 -5.87 9.32 9.80
C TRP A 6 -7.04 10.26 10.12
N ASN A 7 -6.70 11.42 10.62
CA ASN A 7 -7.63 12.54 10.76
C ASN A 7 -6.86 13.87 10.64
N GLU A 8 -7.60 14.95 10.47
CA GLU A 8 -7.04 16.28 10.21
C GLU A 8 -6.25 16.88 11.39
N THR A 9 -6.36 16.29 12.59
CA THR A 9 -5.66 16.79 13.78
C THR A 9 -4.27 16.18 13.97
N LEU A 10 -3.91 15.14 13.20
CA LEU A 10 -2.57 14.54 13.26
C LEU A 10 -1.53 15.50 12.71
N ASP A 11 -0.46 15.71 13.48
CA ASP A 11 0.71 16.44 13.00
C ASP A 11 1.56 15.49 12.12
N LEU A 12 1.45 15.66 10.82
CA LEU A 12 2.12 14.84 9.81
C LEU A 12 3.06 15.66 8.91
N GLU A 13 3.36 16.90 9.26
CA GLU A 13 4.15 17.81 8.42
C GLU A 13 5.53 17.20 8.12
N GLU A 14 6.25 16.75 9.15
CA GLU A 14 7.57 16.10 8.97
C GLU A 14 7.47 14.84 8.08
N PHE A 15 6.43 14.02 8.27
CA PHE A 15 6.21 12.84 7.46
C PHE A 15 6.01 13.18 5.98
N TYR A 16 5.17 14.17 5.68
CA TYR A 16 4.92 14.57 4.30
C TYR A 16 6.12 15.20 3.62
N GLN A 17 6.87 16.04 4.33
CA GLN A 17 8.12 16.62 3.82
C GLN A 17 9.15 15.54 3.49
N GLU A 18 9.31 14.56 4.37
CA GLU A 18 10.23 13.45 4.14
C GLU A 18 9.77 12.53 3.01
N ALA A 19 8.47 12.27 2.91
CA ALA A 19 7.89 11.51 1.81
C ALA A 19 8.13 12.20 0.46
N GLU A 20 7.95 13.50 0.38
CA GLU A 20 8.22 14.30 -0.82
C GLU A 20 9.71 14.29 -1.17
N ARG A 21 10.57 14.51 -0.20
CA ARG A 21 12.03 14.48 -0.36
C ARG A 21 12.51 13.15 -0.94
N ARG A 22 11.86 12.05 -0.56
CA ARG A 22 12.15 10.70 -1.05
C ARG A 22 11.44 10.35 -2.37
N GLY A 23 10.70 11.28 -2.98
CA GLY A 23 10.03 11.10 -4.26
C GLY A 23 8.61 10.51 -4.16
N HIS A 24 8.01 10.46 -2.98
CA HIS A 24 6.62 10.06 -2.77
C HIS A 24 5.65 11.25 -2.95
N ARG A 25 5.72 11.92 -4.08
CA ARG A 25 4.98 13.17 -4.35
C ARG A 25 3.47 13.11 -4.10
N ASN A 26 2.88 11.94 -4.24
CA ASN A 26 1.45 11.74 -4.07
C ASN A 26 0.98 11.81 -2.60
N ASN A 27 1.91 11.81 -1.65
CA ASN A 27 1.64 11.91 -0.23
C ASN A 27 2.24 13.20 0.38
N SER A 28 2.43 14.23 -0.45
CA SER A 28 3.15 15.44 -0.06
C SER A 28 2.40 16.36 0.92
N ASN A 29 1.10 16.12 1.15
CA ASN A 29 0.33 16.88 2.15
C ASN A 29 -1.04 16.25 2.42
N GLN A 30 -1.68 16.61 3.53
CA GLN A 30 -3.01 16.16 3.93
C GLN A 30 -4.11 16.53 2.92
N LYS A 31 -4.01 17.70 2.33
CA LYS A 31 -4.95 18.16 1.31
C LYS A 31 -4.93 17.25 0.08
N SER A 32 -3.76 16.85 -0.38
CA SER A 32 -3.64 15.90 -1.50
C SER A 32 -4.30 14.55 -1.18
N MET A 33 -4.20 14.08 0.04
CA MET A 33 -4.85 12.85 0.47
C MET A 33 -6.38 12.99 0.43
N ILE A 34 -6.94 14.04 1.00
CA ILE A 34 -8.37 14.32 1.01
C ILE A 34 -8.91 14.50 -0.42
N ASP A 35 -8.27 15.35 -1.22
CA ASP A 35 -8.72 15.67 -2.57
C ASP A 35 -8.76 14.45 -3.50
N CYS A 36 -7.90 13.46 -3.25
CA CYS A 36 -7.88 12.23 -4.04
C CYS A 36 -9.09 11.31 -3.81
N PHE A 37 -9.68 11.34 -2.60
CA PHE A 37 -10.71 10.38 -2.20
C PHE A 37 -12.05 11.00 -1.83
N LYS A 38 -12.18 12.31 -1.84
CA LYS A 38 -13.41 13.04 -1.46
C LYS A 38 -14.67 12.65 -2.25
N ASN A 39 -14.49 12.10 -3.46
CA ASN A 39 -15.60 11.67 -4.32
C ASN A 39 -15.88 10.15 -4.22
N GLU A 40 -15.13 9.43 -3.42
CA GLU A 40 -15.38 8.01 -3.16
C GLU A 40 -16.51 7.87 -2.13
N ASP A 41 -17.38 6.87 -2.30
CA ASP A 41 -18.51 6.64 -1.39
C ASP A 41 -18.04 6.35 0.02
N LYS A 42 -17.00 5.54 0.14
CA LYS A 42 -16.34 5.20 1.41
C LYS A 42 -14.84 5.19 1.21
N TRP A 43 -14.14 5.75 2.15
CA TRP A 43 -12.68 5.68 2.21
C TRP A 43 -12.19 5.82 3.65
N ASN A 44 -11.04 5.30 3.91
CA ASN A 44 -10.29 5.53 5.15
C ASN A 44 -8.79 5.51 4.88
N ALA A 45 -8.05 6.14 5.75
CA ALA A 45 -6.60 6.21 5.69
C ALA A 45 -6.00 5.93 7.06
N TRP A 46 -4.79 5.38 7.07
CA TRP A 46 -4.06 5.08 8.29
C TRP A 46 -2.60 5.46 8.16
N ILE A 47 -2.04 5.86 9.29
CA ILE A 47 -0.63 6.22 9.44
C ILE A 47 0.03 5.15 10.30
N LEU A 48 1.16 4.64 9.83
CA LEU A 48 2.01 3.73 10.59
C LEU A 48 3.05 4.53 11.37
N TYR A 49 3.04 4.35 12.67
CA TYR A 49 4.03 4.93 13.59
C TYR A 49 5.04 3.88 14.04
N LYS A 50 6.30 4.29 14.08
CA LYS A 50 7.37 3.59 14.81
C LYS A 50 7.74 4.45 16.00
N HIS A 51 7.44 3.95 17.20
CA HIS A 51 7.41 4.80 18.40
C HIS A 51 6.47 5.99 18.19
N GLU A 52 6.98 7.21 18.27
CA GLU A 52 6.21 8.45 18.10
C GLU A 52 6.33 9.04 16.68
N LYS A 53 7.14 8.43 15.81
CA LYS A 53 7.41 8.95 14.45
C LYS A 53 6.51 8.28 13.42
N ALA A 54 5.81 9.09 12.62
CA ALA A 54 5.08 8.61 11.46
C ALA A 54 6.07 8.14 10.38
N ILE A 55 5.92 6.90 9.90
CA ILE A 55 6.83 6.28 8.94
C ILE A 55 6.13 5.69 7.72
N GLY A 56 4.84 5.65 7.71
CA GLY A 56 4.09 5.12 6.57
C GLY A 56 2.64 5.52 6.56
N SER A 57 2.02 5.36 5.41
CA SER A 57 0.60 5.62 5.20
C SER A 57 -0.01 4.65 4.21
N VAL A 58 -1.30 4.39 4.37
CA VAL A 58 -2.10 3.58 3.46
C VAL A 58 -3.53 4.09 3.41
N VAL A 59 -4.18 3.93 2.26
CA VAL A 59 -5.60 4.26 2.05
C VAL A 59 -6.33 3.05 1.50
N ALA A 60 -7.57 2.87 1.92
CA ALA A 60 -8.54 1.98 1.28
C ALA A 60 -9.80 2.76 0.95
N HIS A 61 -10.44 2.43 -0.16
CA HIS A 61 -11.65 3.12 -0.61
C HIS A 61 -12.51 2.19 -1.48
N THR A 62 -13.75 2.58 -1.73
CA THR A 62 -14.64 1.90 -2.69
C THR A 62 -14.03 1.90 -4.08
N PHE A 63 -14.22 0.82 -4.79
CA PHE A 63 -13.68 0.62 -6.14
C PHE A 63 -14.80 0.18 -7.10
N PRO A 64 -15.64 1.14 -7.59
CA PRO A 64 -16.79 0.83 -8.42
C PRO A 64 -16.46 0.04 -9.69
N GLU A 65 -15.30 0.29 -10.29
CA GLU A 65 -14.82 -0.40 -11.50
C GLU A 65 -14.70 -1.92 -11.31
N MET A 66 -14.53 -2.37 -10.06
CA MET A 66 -14.43 -3.77 -9.70
C MET A 66 -15.57 -4.24 -8.79
N ASN A 67 -16.51 -3.36 -8.45
CA ASN A 67 -17.60 -3.64 -7.51
C ASN A 67 -17.10 -4.17 -6.15
N GLY A 68 -16.11 -3.49 -5.59
CA GLY A 68 -15.49 -3.87 -4.32
C GLY A 68 -14.71 -2.72 -3.71
N TYR A 69 -13.62 -3.05 -3.04
CA TYR A 69 -12.71 -2.08 -2.43
C TYR A 69 -11.34 -2.11 -3.12
N ARG A 70 -10.73 -0.95 -3.26
CA ARG A 70 -9.31 -0.81 -3.59
C ARG A 70 -8.55 -0.57 -2.30
N ILE A 71 -7.58 -1.43 -2.02
CA ILE A 71 -6.69 -1.34 -0.86
C ILE A 71 -5.27 -0.98 -1.28
N LEU A 72 -4.44 -0.64 -0.34
CA LEU A 72 -3.06 -0.22 -0.56
C LEU A 72 -2.93 0.99 -1.50
N ALA A 73 -3.97 1.82 -1.58
CA ALA A 73 -3.90 3.08 -2.27
C ALA A 73 -3.01 4.06 -1.50
N ARG A 74 -2.25 4.89 -2.22
CA ARG A 74 -1.35 5.86 -1.60
C ARG A 74 -0.40 5.26 -0.57
N THR A 75 0.03 4.03 -0.78
CA THR A 75 0.98 3.37 0.12
C THR A 75 2.34 4.06 0.07
N CYS A 76 2.80 4.46 1.23
CA CYS A 76 4.11 5.06 1.45
C CYS A 76 4.75 4.41 2.67
N VAL A 77 6.04 4.10 2.59
CA VAL A 77 6.85 3.65 3.73
C VAL A 77 8.18 4.38 3.70
N LEU A 78 8.51 5.08 4.78
CA LEU A 78 9.75 5.83 4.94
C LEU A 78 10.86 5.02 5.61
N ASP A 79 10.49 4.00 6.38
CA ASP A 79 11.45 3.13 7.07
C ASP A 79 12.03 2.12 6.06
N GLY A 80 13.35 2.11 5.91
CA GLY A 80 14.04 1.33 4.86
C GLY A 80 14.44 2.21 3.70
N VAL A 81 15.63 2.46 3.65
CA VAL A 81 16.56 3.04 2.70
C VAL A 81 16.03 3.48 1.32
N ARG A 82 15.51 4.67 1.25
CA ARG A 82 15.81 5.60 0.16
C ARG A 82 16.48 6.84 0.73
N ASP A 83 17.76 6.74 1.02
CA ASP A 83 18.56 7.90 1.44
C ASP A 83 19.00 8.79 0.27
N GLY A 84 18.35 8.66 -0.87
CA GLY A 84 18.63 9.43 -2.07
C GLY A 84 19.93 9.05 -2.80
N LYS A 85 20.67 8.07 -2.32
CA LYS A 85 21.95 7.69 -2.90
C LYS A 85 21.93 6.47 -3.81
N GLY A 86 20.80 6.02 -4.24
CA GLY A 86 20.59 5.13 -5.40
C GLY A 86 21.36 3.79 -5.44
N LEU A 87 21.97 3.39 -4.37
CA LEU A 87 22.91 2.29 -4.36
C LEU A 87 22.25 0.97 -3.97
N GLY A 88 21.90 0.17 -4.96
CA GLY A 88 21.70 -1.28 -4.79
C GLY A 88 20.62 -1.71 -3.80
N THR A 89 19.85 -0.77 -3.28
CA THR A 89 18.97 -0.90 -2.13
C THR A 89 17.56 -1.32 -2.50
N GLY A 90 17.26 -1.40 -3.79
CA GLY A 90 15.92 -1.74 -4.26
C GLY A 90 15.40 -3.05 -3.65
N ARG A 91 16.24 -4.06 -3.53
CA ARG A 91 15.84 -5.36 -2.96
C ARG A 91 15.56 -5.26 -1.46
N ARG A 92 16.41 -4.58 -0.71
CA ARG A 92 16.23 -4.41 0.74
C ARG A 92 15.03 -3.52 1.05
N TYR A 93 14.89 -2.41 0.34
CA TYR A 93 13.71 -1.54 0.44
C TYR A 93 12.42 -2.32 0.16
N ILE A 94 12.41 -3.14 -0.89
CA ILE A 94 11.24 -3.95 -1.23
C ILE A 94 10.91 -4.92 -0.10
N VAL A 95 11.88 -5.61 0.46
CA VAL A 95 11.66 -6.56 1.56
C VAL A 95 11.09 -5.86 2.79
N GLU A 96 11.65 -4.74 3.20
CA GLU A 96 11.17 -3.97 4.36
C GLU A 96 9.77 -3.37 4.11
N HIS A 97 9.57 -2.78 2.93
CA HIS A 97 8.26 -2.29 2.50
C HIS A 97 7.22 -3.40 2.49
N GLN A 98 7.56 -4.57 1.97
CA GLN A 98 6.69 -5.74 1.94
C GLN A 98 6.36 -6.24 3.34
N ASN A 99 7.34 -6.31 4.23
CA ASN A 99 7.13 -6.75 5.60
C ASN A 99 6.14 -5.83 6.33
N LEU A 100 6.34 -4.52 6.26
CA LEU A 100 5.44 -3.56 6.89
C LEU A 100 4.05 -3.55 6.23
N THR A 101 3.99 -3.66 4.92
CA THR A 101 2.73 -3.77 4.17
C THR A 101 1.96 -5.03 4.58
N SER A 102 2.61 -6.17 4.63
CA SER A 102 1.97 -7.44 4.99
C SER A 102 1.58 -7.53 6.45
N GLN A 103 2.38 -6.96 7.36
CA GLN A 103 2.10 -7.04 8.79
C GLN A 103 1.07 -6.01 9.27
N TYR A 104 1.03 -4.83 8.67
CA TYR A 104 0.25 -3.72 9.18
C TYR A 104 -0.78 -3.20 8.19
N PHE A 105 -0.42 -2.94 6.94
CA PHE A 105 -1.34 -2.29 6.00
C PHE A 105 -2.44 -3.23 5.50
N VAL A 106 -2.08 -4.39 4.99
CA VAL A 106 -3.07 -5.34 4.47
C VAL A 106 -4.04 -5.81 5.56
N PRO A 107 -3.59 -6.22 6.76
CA PRO A 107 -4.51 -6.60 7.84
C PRO A 107 -5.45 -5.47 8.24
N THR A 108 -4.96 -4.23 8.32
CA THR A 108 -5.79 -3.06 8.65
C THR A 108 -6.86 -2.81 7.58
N CYS A 109 -6.49 -2.90 6.30
CA CYS A 109 -7.45 -2.79 5.20
C CYS A 109 -8.49 -3.92 5.23
N ILE A 110 -8.09 -5.16 5.50
CA ILE A 110 -9.00 -6.31 5.62
C ILE A 110 -10.01 -6.09 6.75
N GLU A 111 -9.55 -5.63 7.91
CA GLU A 111 -10.40 -5.34 9.05
C GLU A 111 -11.46 -4.28 8.71
N TRP A 112 -11.07 -3.21 8.02
CA TRP A 112 -11.99 -2.16 7.63
C TRP A 112 -12.97 -2.56 6.53
N CYS A 113 -12.51 -3.27 5.49
CA CYS A 113 -13.35 -3.73 4.38
C CYS A 113 -14.28 -4.89 4.77
N GLY A 114 -13.85 -5.72 5.71
CA GLY A 114 -14.43 -7.03 6.02
C GLY A 114 -13.75 -8.16 5.22
N VAL A 115 -13.41 -9.26 5.89
CA VAL A 115 -12.62 -10.37 5.32
C VAL A 115 -13.29 -11.05 4.11
N ASP A 116 -14.62 -11.01 4.04
CA ASP A 116 -15.40 -11.59 2.94
C ASP A 116 -15.71 -10.60 1.80
N SER A 117 -15.26 -9.35 1.93
CA SER A 117 -15.39 -8.35 0.88
C SER A 117 -14.40 -8.60 -0.25
N ASP A 118 -14.76 -8.21 -1.47
CA ASP A 118 -13.83 -8.21 -2.60
C ASP A 118 -12.86 -7.03 -2.50
N MET A 119 -11.58 -7.34 -2.40
CA MET A 119 -10.50 -6.37 -2.26
C MET A 119 -9.48 -6.51 -3.37
N TYR A 120 -9.06 -5.37 -3.91
CA TYR A 120 -8.17 -5.29 -5.06
C TYR A 120 -7.02 -4.33 -4.79
N VAL A 121 -5.89 -4.62 -5.40
CA VAL A 121 -4.74 -3.71 -5.50
C VAL A 121 -4.49 -3.39 -6.96
N THR A 122 -4.16 -2.15 -7.26
CA THR A 122 -3.73 -1.75 -8.59
C THR A 122 -2.26 -1.41 -8.60
N SER A 123 -1.56 -1.83 -9.63
CA SER A 123 -0.17 -1.48 -9.88
C SER A 123 0.00 -0.94 -11.31
N ASN A 124 0.84 0.10 -11.46
CA ASN A 124 1.15 0.65 -12.77
C ASN A 124 1.77 -0.41 -13.68
N ASN A 125 1.28 -0.51 -14.91
CA ASN A 125 1.82 -1.43 -15.91
C ASN A 125 3.07 -0.85 -16.60
N GLU A 126 3.89 -0.12 -15.86
CA GLU A 126 5.16 0.39 -16.36
C GLU A 126 6.28 -0.66 -16.24
N GLU A 127 7.08 -0.77 -17.29
CA GLU A 127 8.19 -1.71 -17.31
C GLU A 127 9.48 -1.19 -16.64
N ALA A 128 9.45 0.00 -16.05
CA ALA A 128 10.62 0.66 -15.48
C ALA A 128 10.51 0.86 -13.96
N GLY A 129 11.65 0.96 -13.29
CA GLY A 129 11.77 1.33 -11.89
C GLY A 129 11.17 0.33 -10.92
N SER A 130 10.64 0.83 -9.80
CA SER A 130 10.05 0.02 -8.73
C SER A 130 8.79 -0.75 -9.18
N GLN A 131 8.04 -0.24 -10.15
CA GLN A 131 6.84 -0.89 -10.68
C GLN A 131 7.17 -2.20 -11.41
N ARG A 132 8.30 -2.27 -12.11
CA ARG A 132 8.77 -3.52 -12.71
C ARG A 132 9.01 -4.61 -11.66
N LEU A 133 9.61 -4.26 -10.53
CA LEU A 133 9.87 -5.22 -9.44
C LEU A 133 8.55 -5.68 -8.81
N VAL A 134 7.61 -4.76 -8.60
CA VAL A 134 6.29 -5.08 -8.07
C VAL A 134 5.55 -6.05 -9.00
N ASN A 135 5.50 -5.77 -10.29
CA ASN A 135 4.71 -6.54 -11.24
C ASN A 135 5.37 -7.87 -11.66
N LYS A 136 6.71 -7.94 -11.73
CA LYS A 136 7.43 -9.12 -12.23
C LYS A 136 7.96 -10.04 -11.13
N ILE A 137 8.06 -9.56 -9.90
CA ILE A 137 8.60 -10.36 -8.79
C ILE A 137 7.61 -10.48 -7.64
N TYR A 138 7.12 -9.35 -7.12
CA TYR A 138 6.34 -9.33 -5.90
C TYR A 138 4.97 -9.98 -6.08
N PHE A 139 4.11 -9.45 -6.93
CA PHE A 139 2.78 -10.04 -7.14
C PHE A 139 2.82 -11.46 -7.70
N PRO A 140 3.70 -11.83 -8.65
CA PRO A 140 3.83 -13.23 -9.05
C PRO A 140 4.22 -14.19 -7.91
N LEU A 141 5.05 -13.72 -6.95
CA LEU A 141 5.37 -14.51 -5.76
C LEU A 141 4.14 -14.69 -4.87
N LEU A 142 3.39 -13.64 -4.61
CA LEU A 142 2.15 -13.69 -3.82
C LEU A 142 1.07 -14.53 -4.51
N GLU A 143 1.03 -14.52 -5.83
CA GLU A 143 0.14 -15.38 -6.61
C GLU A 143 0.49 -16.86 -6.43
N LYS A 144 1.78 -17.23 -6.44
CA LYS A 144 2.22 -18.59 -6.12
C LYS A 144 1.87 -19.01 -4.70
N GLN A 145 1.84 -18.08 -3.77
CA GLN A 145 1.43 -18.32 -2.37
C GLN A 145 -0.09 -18.35 -2.19
N GLY A 146 -0.87 -18.09 -3.24
CA GLY A 146 -2.33 -18.06 -3.20
C GLY A 146 -2.93 -16.83 -2.52
N GLU A 147 -2.12 -15.80 -2.28
CA GLU A 147 -2.55 -14.58 -1.57
C GLU A 147 -3.17 -13.54 -2.50
N PHE A 148 -2.70 -13.48 -3.74
CA PHE A 148 -3.22 -12.59 -4.79
C PHE A 148 -3.40 -13.34 -6.10
N SER A 149 -4.29 -12.84 -6.94
CA SER A 149 -4.44 -13.31 -8.33
C SER A 149 -4.60 -12.13 -9.27
N LYS A 150 -3.93 -12.19 -10.42
CA LYS A 150 -4.13 -11.21 -11.50
C LYS A 150 -5.53 -11.36 -12.06
N VAL A 151 -6.28 -10.28 -12.12
CA VAL A 151 -7.67 -10.28 -12.63
C VAL A 151 -7.71 -9.76 -14.06
N LYS A 152 -7.23 -8.54 -14.27
CA LYS A 152 -7.25 -7.87 -15.58
C LYS A 152 -6.35 -6.64 -15.58
N GLU A 153 -6.24 -6.01 -16.75
CA GLU A 153 -5.65 -4.70 -16.95
C GLU A 153 -6.74 -3.68 -17.23
N ILE A 154 -6.64 -2.50 -16.67
CA ILE A 154 -7.61 -1.41 -16.84
C ILE A 154 -6.88 -0.08 -17.03
N ASN A 155 -7.54 0.87 -17.69
CA ASN A 155 -7.15 2.27 -17.59
C ASN A 155 -7.84 2.85 -16.35
N TYR A 156 -7.05 3.23 -15.37
CA TYR A 156 -7.52 3.78 -14.12
C TYR A 156 -6.75 5.05 -13.77
N ARG A 157 -7.47 6.15 -13.57
CA ARG A 157 -6.89 7.48 -13.34
C ARG A 157 -5.86 7.88 -14.41
N ASN A 158 -6.22 7.66 -15.69
CA ASN A 158 -5.41 7.95 -16.88
C ASN A 158 -4.08 7.17 -16.98
N THR A 159 -3.99 6.03 -16.32
CA THR A 159 -2.82 5.15 -16.40
C THR A 159 -3.25 3.69 -16.60
N GLU A 160 -2.48 2.97 -17.41
CA GLU A 160 -2.63 1.51 -17.53
C GLU A 160 -2.23 0.83 -16.21
N GLN A 161 -3.16 0.10 -15.62
CA GLN A 161 -2.99 -0.55 -14.32
C GLN A 161 -3.32 -2.04 -14.41
N ILE A 162 -2.54 -2.83 -13.71
CA ILE A 162 -2.84 -4.24 -13.46
C ILE A 162 -3.65 -4.32 -12.17
N VAL A 163 -4.76 -5.06 -12.22
CA VAL A 163 -5.62 -5.31 -11.07
C VAL A 163 -5.32 -6.68 -10.48
N TRP A 164 -5.03 -6.72 -9.21
CA TRP A 164 -4.78 -7.92 -8.42
C TRP A 164 -5.86 -8.08 -7.35
N LYS A 165 -6.47 -9.26 -7.28
CA LYS A 165 -7.47 -9.57 -6.26
C LYS A 165 -6.80 -10.22 -5.05
N LEU A 166 -7.07 -9.73 -3.85
CA LEU A 166 -6.63 -10.32 -2.60
C LEU A 166 -7.50 -11.52 -2.23
N ASN A 167 -6.88 -12.63 -1.88
CA ASN A 167 -7.48 -13.70 -1.10
C ASN A 167 -7.21 -13.44 0.39
N ALA A 168 -8.12 -12.75 1.06
CA ALA A 168 -7.93 -12.30 2.43
C ALA A 168 -7.76 -13.46 3.42
N HIS A 169 -8.55 -14.53 3.28
CA HIS A 169 -8.44 -15.72 4.14
C HIS A 169 -7.08 -16.40 4.01
N LYS A 170 -6.62 -16.60 2.78
CA LYS A 170 -5.30 -17.20 2.53
C LYS A 170 -4.16 -16.32 3.00
N PHE A 171 -4.27 -15.02 2.78
CA PHE A 171 -3.30 -14.04 3.26
C PHE A 171 -3.15 -14.11 4.79
N LEU A 172 -4.25 -14.06 5.52
CA LEU A 172 -4.24 -14.13 6.98
C LEU A 172 -3.76 -15.49 7.51
N GLU A 173 -4.09 -16.59 6.83
CA GLU A 173 -3.58 -17.92 7.15
C GLU A 173 -2.05 -17.97 7.03
N ASN A 174 -1.50 -17.46 5.93
CA ASN A 174 -0.06 -17.43 5.69
C ASN A 174 0.66 -16.51 6.69
N LEU A 175 0.05 -15.37 7.02
CA LEU A 175 0.61 -14.45 8.02
C LEU A 175 0.75 -15.08 9.41
N ARG A 176 -0.19 -15.94 9.78
CA ARG A 176 -0.13 -16.69 11.06
C ARG A 176 0.94 -17.79 11.04
N LYS A 177 1.12 -18.47 9.92
CA LYS A 177 2.10 -19.56 9.75
C LYS A 177 3.54 -19.06 9.68
N TYR A 178 3.73 -17.90 9.09
CA TYR A 178 5.03 -17.29 8.86
C TYR A 178 5.09 -15.88 9.45
N PRO A 179 5.02 -15.76 10.80
CA PRO A 179 5.21 -14.46 11.42
C PRO A 179 6.58 -13.94 10.96
N CYS A 180 6.61 -12.74 10.46
CA CYS A 180 7.85 -12.15 9.97
C CYS A 180 8.91 -12.18 11.05
N ILE A 181 10.10 -12.59 10.66
CA ILE A 181 11.27 -12.63 11.54
C ILE A 181 11.48 -11.22 12.11
N LYS A 182 11.47 -11.14 13.41
CA LYS A 182 11.71 -9.90 14.18
C LYS A 182 13.11 -9.36 13.93
#